data_7a71d5bfdb081867be4055899dc69cbe
#
_entry.id   7a71d5bfdb081867be4055899dc69cbe
#
_cell.length_a   1.000
_cell.length_b   1.000
_cell.length_c   1.000
_cell.angle_alpha   90.00
_cell.angle_beta   90.00
_cell.angle_gamma   90.00
#
_symmetry.space_group_name_H-M   'P 1'
#
loop_
_entity.id
_entity.type
_entity.pdbx_description
1 polymer ?
#
loop_
_entity_poly.entity_id
_entity_poly.type
_entity_poly.pdbx_seq_one_letter_code
_entity_poly.pdbx_strand_id
1 'polypeptide(L)'
;NVAGGFLMPCGQCDACAAGHDELCGPFFELNRLKGVLYDGTTRLATPEGEPVYMYSMGGLAEYAVIPSTSVAPAPESIDLVPAAILGCAAMTGYGAVRRGADLRFGETVAVVATGGVGTNIVQIARAFGASQVIAIDVDDDKLAPMLGYGATAVVNSVTHDAREEVLGLTGGKGVDVAFEALGIPATWTTALNVLADGGRMVPIGLGAGVQTAEVEINRTVRRSQSILGSYGARTRQDLPAVVDLAARGVINYADVVSRRFPLQEAGVGYEALRNRQIQGRAVVDMSL
;
A
#
# COMPACT_ATOMS: atom_id res chain seq x y z
N ASN A 1 17.07 -9.78 13.36
CA ASN A 1 16.29 -8.63 12.89
C ASN A 1 15.03 -9.11 12.19
N VAL A 2 13.94 -8.32 12.26
CA VAL A 2 12.65 -8.64 11.62
C VAL A 2 12.01 -7.38 11.04
N ALA A 3 11.22 -7.57 9.97
CA ALA A 3 10.25 -6.58 9.51
C ALA A 3 8.86 -6.98 10.01
N GLY A 4 8.08 -6.03 10.54
CA GLY A 4 6.74 -6.27 11.06
C GLY A 4 5.66 -5.79 10.09
N GLY A 5 4.61 -6.60 9.88
CA GLY A 5 3.45 -6.27 9.06
C GLY A 5 2.31 -5.66 9.89
N PHE A 6 1.62 -4.67 9.34
CA PHE A 6 0.49 -4.04 10.04
C PHE A 6 -0.73 -4.97 10.17
N LEU A 7 -0.89 -5.91 9.25
CA LEU A 7 -1.85 -7.00 9.34
C LEU A 7 -1.26 -8.11 10.19
N MET A 8 -1.92 -8.44 11.28
CA MET A 8 -1.49 -9.46 12.23
C MET A 8 -2.47 -10.65 12.16
N PRO A 9 -2.32 -11.58 11.20
CA PRO A 9 -3.25 -12.70 11.07
C PRO A 9 -3.14 -13.64 12.28
N CYS A 10 -4.27 -14.17 12.77
CA CYS A 10 -4.27 -15.11 13.89
C CYS A 10 -3.65 -16.48 13.53
N GLY A 11 -3.58 -16.82 12.26
CA GLY A 11 -2.99 -18.05 11.74
C GLY A 11 -3.89 -19.28 11.79
N GLN A 12 -5.06 -19.21 12.44
CA GLN A 12 -5.88 -20.40 12.74
C GLN A 12 -7.37 -20.31 12.37
N CYS A 13 -7.91 -19.11 12.05
CA CYS A 13 -9.29 -19.00 11.56
C CYS A 13 -9.39 -19.52 10.11
N ASP A 14 -10.61 -19.76 9.63
CA ASP A 14 -10.87 -20.32 8.29
C ASP A 14 -10.19 -19.54 7.18
N ALA A 15 -10.24 -18.19 7.24
CA ALA A 15 -9.56 -17.33 6.28
C ALA A 15 -8.03 -17.55 6.30
N CYS A 16 -7.42 -17.56 7.49
CA CYS A 16 -5.98 -17.82 7.64
C CYS A 16 -5.60 -19.25 7.22
N ALA A 17 -6.43 -20.25 7.51
CA ALA A 17 -6.22 -21.63 7.09
C ALA A 17 -6.29 -21.78 5.56
N ALA A 18 -7.15 -20.99 4.92
CA ALA A 18 -7.26 -20.91 3.46
C ALA A 18 -6.17 -20.02 2.81
N GLY A 19 -5.27 -19.41 3.60
CA GLY A 19 -4.20 -18.55 3.11
C GLY A 19 -4.62 -17.11 2.82
N HIS A 20 -5.77 -16.67 3.32
CA HIS A 20 -6.33 -15.34 3.19
C HIS A 20 -6.11 -14.53 4.47
N ASP A 21 -4.85 -14.19 4.78
CA ASP A 21 -4.47 -13.42 5.96
C ASP A 21 -5.16 -12.06 6.04
N GLU A 22 -5.38 -11.44 4.88
CA GLU A 22 -6.03 -10.15 4.69
C GLU A 22 -7.51 -10.14 5.11
N LEU A 23 -8.11 -11.32 5.26
CA LEU A 23 -9.50 -11.53 5.69
C LEU A 23 -9.61 -12.11 7.10
N CYS A 24 -8.56 -12.06 7.91
CA CYS A 24 -8.55 -12.62 9.26
C CYS A 24 -9.59 -11.94 10.16
N GLY A 25 -10.71 -12.62 10.44
CA GLY A 25 -11.79 -12.10 11.30
C GLY A 25 -11.31 -11.68 12.69
N PRO A 26 -10.55 -12.53 13.44
CA PRO A 26 -10.01 -12.17 14.75
C PRO A 26 -9.11 -10.92 14.74
N PHE A 27 -8.33 -10.68 13.68
CA PHE A 27 -7.55 -9.43 13.55
C PHE A 27 -8.48 -8.21 13.52
N PHE A 28 -9.52 -8.25 12.70
CA PHE A 28 -10.45 -7.13 12.61
C PHE A 28 -11.26 -6.94 13.88
N GLU A 29 -11.76 -8.00 14.47
CA GLU A 29 -12.61 -7.93 15.65
C GLU A 29 -11.86 -7.50 16.92
N LEU A 30 -10.72 -8.12 17.20
CA LEU A 30 -9.97 -7.89 18.44
C LEU A 30 -8.98 -6.74 18.29
N ASN A 31 -8.05 -6.84 17.33
CA ASN A 31 -6.98 -5.85 17.25
C ASN A 31 -7.46 -4.54 16.64
N ARG A 32 -8.11 -4.60 15.47
CA ARG A 32 -8.51 -3.37 14.77
C ARG A 32 -9.63 -2.60 15.48
N LEU A 33 -10.63 -3.29 16.00
CA LEU A 33 -11.80 -2.62 16.61
C LEU A 33 -11.65 -2.41 18.11
N LYS A 34 -11.05 -3.36 18.83
CA LYS A 34 -10.92 -3.29 20.30
C LYS A 34 -9.52 -2.87 20.78
N GLY A 35 -8.52 -2.89 19.90
CA GLY A 35 -7.14 -2.50 20.24
C GLY A 35 -6.42 -3.48 21.17
N VAL A 36 -6.77 -4.77 21.11
CA VAL A 36 -6.22 -5.83 21.97
C VAL A 36 -5.57 -6.93 21.13
N LEU A 37 -4.74 -7.75 21.75
CA LEU A 37 -4.21 -8.99 21.16
C LEU A 37 -5.25 -10.11 21.19
N TYR A 38 -4.89 -11.30 20.70
CA TYR A 38 -5.80 -12.44 20.54
C TYR A 38 -6.26 -13.08 21.86
N ASP A 39 -5.60 -12.76 22.96
CA ASP A 39 -6.02 -13.14 24.33
C ASP A 39 -7.00 -12.13 24.96
N GLY A 40 -7.41 -11.11 24.21
CA GLY A 40 -8.33 -10.07 24.65
C GLY A 40 -7.70 -9.00 25.53
N THR A 41 -6.37 -8.96 25.65
CA THR A 41 -5.66 -7.98 26.48
C THR A 41 -4.72 -7.11 25.65
N THR A 42 -4.34 -5.94 26.20
CA THR A 42 -3.23 -5.13 25.70
C THR A 42 -1.97 -5.37 26.52
N ARG A 43 -0.80 -5.07 25.92
CA ARG A 43 0.50 -5.11 26.63
C ARG A 43 0.96 -3.71 27.04
N LEU A 44 0.15 -2.71 26.80
CA LEU A 44 0.44 -1.33 27.15
C LEU A 44 -0.47 -0.88 28.31
N ALA A 45 0.12 -0.16 29.25
CA ALA A 45 -0.61 0.44 30.35
C ALA A 45 -0.04 1.83 30.66
N THR A 46 -0.85 2.68 31.27
CA THR A 46 -0.37 3.92 31.86
C THR A 46 0.48 3.64 33.11
N PRO A 47 1.24 4.61 33.64
CA PRO A 47 1.96 4.45 34.90
C PRO A 47 1.06 4.02 36.06
N GLU A 48 -0.23 4.37 36.02
CA GLU A 48 -1.24 4.02 37.02
C GLU A 48 -1.81 2.60 36.84
N GLY A 49 -1.41 1.91 35.74
CA GLY A 49 -1.84 0.54 35.43
C GLY A 49 -3.09 0.43 34.59
N GLU A 50 -3.64 1.55 34.10
CA GLU A 50 -4.80 1.54 33.21
C GLU A 50 -4.41 1.04 31.79
N PRO A 51 -5.21 0.16 31.15
CA PRO A 51 -4.88 -0.40 29.87
C PRO A 51 -4.88 0.66 28.76
N VAL A 52 -3.85 0.66 27.91
CA VAL A 52 -3.76 1.47 26.70
C VAL A 52 -4.06 0.58 25.51
N TYR A 53 -5.13 0.87 24.80
CA TYR A 53 -5.55 0.15 23.61
C TYR A 53 -4.81 0.69 22.38
N MET A 54 -4.43 -0.20 21.46
CA MET A 54 -3.68 0.17 20.28
C MET A 54 -4.15 -0.61 19.06
N TYR A 55 -4.00 0.01 17.89
CA TYR A 55 -4.19 -0.67 16.62
C TYR A 55 -2.85 -1.25 16.12
N SER A 56 -2.92 -2.46 15.52
CA SER A 56 -1.74 -3.17 15.02
C SER A 56 -0.72 -3.44 16.12
N MET A 57 0.57 -3.36 15.83
CA MET A 57 1.65 -3.81 16.71
C MET A 57 2.08 -2.78 17.77
N GLY A 58 1.52 -1.58 17.77
CA GLY A 58 2.00 -0.52 18.67
C GLY A 58 3.46 -0.14 18.41
N GLY A 59 3.87 -0.10 17.16
CA GLY A 59 5.28 0.02 16.75
C GLY A 59 5.96 1.38 17.00
N LEU A 60 5.21 2.39 17.48
CA LEU A 60 5.81 3.65 17.96
C LEU A 60 6.23 3.49 19.42
N ALA A 61 7.14 2.58 19.67
CA ALA A 61 7.67 2.23 20.99
C ALA A 61 9.04 1.54 20.83
N GLU A 62 9.87 1.60 21.85
CA GLU A 62 11.17 0.88 21.90
C GLU A 62 10.97 -0.64 21.89
N TYR A 63 9.84 -1.12 22.42
CA TYR A 63 9.47 -2.53 22.47
C TYR A 63 8.02 -2.75 22.05
N ALA A 64 7.74 -3.81 21.33
CA ALA A 64 6.40 -4.23 20.96
C ALA A 64 6.22 -5.73 21.15
N VAL A 65 5.05 -6.16 21.61
CA VAL A 65 4.66 -7.57 21.67
C VAL A 65 3.69 -7.83 20.51
N ILE A 66 4.16 -8.64 19.56
CA ILE A 66 3.42 -8.90 18.32
C ILE A 66 3.37 -10.40 18.03
N PRO A 67 2.31 -10.92 17.37
CA PRO A 67 2.26 -12.31 16.94
C PRO A 67 3.38 -12.63 15.95
N SER A 68 3.98 -13.81 16.06
CA SER A 68 5.01 -14.28 15.10
C SER A 68 4.50 -14.39 13.67
N THR A 69 3.19 -14.51 13.48
CA THR A 69 2.52 -14.52 12.17
C THR A 69 2.58 -13.18 11.42
N SER A 70 2.99 -12.11 12.11
CA SER A 70 3.06 -10.75 11.54
C SER A 70 4.48 -10.25 11.32
N VAL A 71 5.50 -11.10 11.43
CA VAL A 71 6.90 -10.73 11.20
C VAL A 71 7.56 -11.61 10.15
N ALA A 72 8.53 -11.04 9.45
CA ALA A 72 9.44 -11.76 8.57
C ALA A 72 10.89 -11.49 8.97
N PRO A 73 11.80 -12.48 8.92
CA PRO A 73 13.21 -12.25 9.11
C PRO A 73 13.75 -11.21 8.13
N ALA A 74 14.53 -10.27 8.65
CA ALA A 74 15.24 -9.27 7.85
C ALA A 74 16.73 -9.61 7.83
N PRO A 75 17.35 -9.82 6.65
CA PRO A 75 18.78 -10.09 6.55
C PRO A 75 19.61 -8.85 6.94
N GLU A 76 20.86 -9.06 7.32
CA GLU A 76 21.75 -7.98 7.77
C GLU A 76 22.02 -6.91 6.69
N SER A 77 21.80 -7.24 5.42
CA SER A 77 21.95 -6.30 4.30
C SER A 77 20.87 -5.23 4.24
N ILE A 78 19.78 -5.38 4.99
CA ILE A 78 18.68 -4.39 5.01
C ILE A 78 18.95 -3.32 6.07
N ASP A 79 18.89 -2.04 5.67
CA ASP A 79 18.80 -0.93 6.61
C ASP A 79 17.43 -0.98 7.29
N LEU A 80 17.42 -1.24 8.60
CA LEU A 80 16.21 -1.46 9.37
C LEU A 80 15.33 -0.22 9.52
N VAL A 81 15.92 0.98 9.52
CA VAL A 81 15.14 2.21 9.68
C VAL A 81 14.18 2.43 8.51
N PRO A 82 14.62 2.52 7.26
CA PRO A 82 13.69 2.61 6.14
C PRO A 82 12.90 1.31 5.91
N ALA A 83 13.38 0.15 6.37
CA ALA A 83 12.65 -1.12 6.27
C ALA A 83 11.32 -1.12 7.04
N ALA A 84 11.08 -0.17 7.94
CA ALA A 84 9.81 0.01 8.62
C ALA A 84 8.62 0.15 7.67
N ILE A 85 8.83 0.62 6.42
CA ILE A 85 7.75 0.74 5.42
C ILE A 85 7.39 -0.59 4.75
N LEU A 86 8.24 -1.61 4.84
CA LEU A 86 8.05 -2.89 4.14
C LEU A 86 6.76 -3.59 4.58
N GLY A 87 6.44 -3.57 5.86
CA GLY A 87 5.26 -4.22 6.41
C GLY A 87 3.95 -3.44 6.26
N CYS A 88 3.96 -2.29 5.60
CA CYS A 88 2.75 -1.52 5.30
C CYS A 88 2.73 -1.13 3.81
N ALA A 89 3.43 -0.08 3.42
CA ALA A 89 3.31 0.49 2.08
C ALA A 89 3.78 -0.48 0.98
N ALA A 90 4.96 -1.11 1.16
CA ALA A 90 5.49 -2.06 0.19
C ALA A 90 4.66 -3.36 0.15
N MET A 91 4.32 -3.92 1.32
CA MET A 91 3.48 -5.12 1.41
C MET A 91 2.10 -4.89 0.78
N THR A 92 1.48 -3.73 1.00
CA THR A 92 0.20 -3.37 0.39
C THR A 92 0.32 -3.26 -1.13
N GLY A 93 1.39 -2.63 -1.63
CA GLY A 93 1.67 -2.58 -3.07
C GLY A 93 1.88 -3.97 -3.68
N TYR A 94 2.61 -4.84 -2.98
CA TYR A 94 2.81 -6.23 -3.41
C TYR A 94 1.50 -7.01 -3.45
N GLY A 95 0.68 -6.90 -2.40
CA GLY A 95 -0.63 -7.52 -2.35
C GLY A 95 -1.54 -7.07 -3.49
N ALA A 96 -1.56 -5.76 -3.77
CA ALA A 96 -2.34 -5.22 -4.87
C ALA A 96 -1.90 -5.77 -6.23
N VAL A 97 -0.60 -5.78 -6.52
CA VAL A 97 -0.05 -6.26 -7.79
C VAL A 97 -0.19 -7.77 -7.93
N ARG A 98 0.24 -8.52 -6.91
CA ARG A 98 0.34 -9.99 -6.95
C ARG A 98 -1.00 -10.69 -6.73
N ARG A 99 -1.82 -10.18 -5.78
CA ARG A 99 -3.05 -10.84 -5.34
C ARG A 99 -4.31 -10.17 -5.89
N GLY A 100 -4.39 -8.83 -5.79
CA GLY A 100 -5.54 -8.07 -6.25
C GLY A 100 -5.64 -8.07 -7.77
N ALA A 101 -4.58 -7.68 -8.45
CA ALA A 101 -4.54 -7.62 -9.90
C ALA A 101 -4.24 -8.96 -10.57
N ASP A 102 -3.50 -9.87 -9.92
CA ASP A 102 -2.86 -11.00 -10.59
C ASP A 102 -2.13 -10.53 -11.86
N LEU A 103 -1.25 -9.53 -11.69
CA LEU A 103 -0.59 -8.85 -12.80
C LEU A 103 0.23 -9.86 -13.63
N ARG A 104 0.03 -9.83 -14.93
CA ARG A 104 0.68 -10.71 -15.89
C ARG A 104 1.81 -9.98 -16.62
N PHE A 105 2.83 -10.74 -17.00
CA PHE A 105 3.92 -10.20 -17.81
C PHE A 105 3.40 -9.57 -19.10
N GLY A 106 3.89 -8.37 -19.41
CA GLY A 106 3.53 -7.62 -20.61
C GLY A 106 2.29 -6.74 -20.51
N GLU A 107 1.51 -6.82 -19.42
CA GLU A 107 0.34 -5.96 -19.23
C GLU A 107 0.74 -4.49 -19.02
N THR A 108 -0.20 -3.60 -19.35
CA THR A 108 -0.10 -2.16 -19.15
C THR A 108 -0.79 -1.75 -17.86
N VAL A 109 -0.18 -0.83 -17.10
CA VAL A 109 -0.61 -0.44 -15.76
C VAL A 109 -0.75 1.07 -15.65
N ALA A 110 -1.83 1.54 -15.01
CA ALA A 110 -1.92 2.88 -14.46
C ALA A 110 -1.93 2.83 -12.92
N VAL A 111 -1.23 3.76 -12.27
CA VAL A 111 -1.25 3.94 -10.82
C VAL A 111 -1.76 5.33 -10.51
N VAL A 112 -2.97 5.42 -9.95
CA VAL A 112 -3.63 6.68 -9.58
C VAL A 112 -3.37 6.98 -8.12
N ALA A 113 -2.77 8.13 -7.85
CA ALA A 113 -2.18 8.60 -6.61
C ALA A 113 -0.84 7.91 -6.26
N THR A 114 0.24 8.66 -6.40
CA THR A 114 1.63 8.20 -6.27
C THR A 114 2.25 8.54 -4.90
N GLY A 115 1.44 8.48 -3.83
CA GLY A 115 1.92 8.50 -2.46
C GLY A 115 2.68 7.23 -2.09
N GLY A 116 2.94 7.00 -0.80
CA GLY A 116 3.80 5.90 -0.37
C GLY A 116 3.36 4.50 -0.81
N VAL A 117 2.06 4.21 -0.96
CA VAL A 117 1.58 2.93 -1.51
C VAL A 117 1.72 2.92 -3.02
N GLY A 118 1.28 4.00 -3.70
CA GLY A 118 1.36 4.10 -5.16
C GLY A 118 2.79 4.00 -5.69
N THR A 119 3.77 4.64 -5.04
CA THR A 119 5.19 4.51 -5.38
C THR A 119 5.67 3.04 -5.32
N ASN A 120 5.26 2.30 -4.30
CA ASN A 120 5.60 0.87 -4.21
C ASN A 120 4.89 0.03 -5.28
N ILE A 121 3.63 0.38 -5.63
CA ILE A 121 2.93 -0.29 -6.74
C ILE A 121 3.68 -0.08 -8.06
N VAL A 122 4.15 1.15 -8.36
CA VAL A 122 4.95 1.46 -9.56
C VAL A 122 6.17 0.53 -9.65
N GLN A 123 6.97 0.45 -8.58
CA GLN A 123 8.17 -0.38 -8.54
C GLN A 123 7.85 -1.87 -8.72
N ILE A 124 6.86 -2.36 -7.97
CA ILE A 124 6.50 -3.77 -7.95
C ILE A 124 5.86 -4.18 -9.27
N ALA A 125 4.98 -3.36 -9.86
CA ALA A 125 4.40 -3.63 -11.18
C ALA A 125 5.50 -3.75 -12.25
N ARG A 126 6.51 -2.87 -12.20
CA ARG A 126 7.65 -2.95 -13.11
C ARG A 126 8.46 -4.23 -12.89
N ALA A 127 8.73 -4.59 -11.64
CA ALA A 127 9.43 -5.82 -11.27
C ALA A 127 8.67 -7.09 -11.69
N PHE A 128 7.34 -7.05 -11.73
CA PHE A 128 6.48 -8.15 -12.21
C PHE A 128 6.34 -8.20 -13.74
N GLY A 129 7.02 -7.30 -14.45
CA GLY A 129 7.11 -7.36 -15.92
C GLY A 129 6.01 -6.60 -16.64
N ALA A 130 5.38 -5.61 -16.00
CA ALA A 130 4.51 -4.68 -16.72
C ALA A 130 5.27 -4.05 -17.90
N SER A 131 4.68 -4.07 -19.09
CA SER A 131 5.29 -3.48 -20.29
C SER A 131 5.29 -1.96 -20.20
N GLN A 132 4.26 -1.39 -19.58
CA GLN A 132 4.08 0.03 -19.38
C GLN A 132 3.51 0.29 -18.00
N VAL A 133 4.07 1.29 -17.28
CA VAL A 133 3.57 1.76 -15.98
C VAL A 133 3.40 3.26 -16.05
N ILE A 134 2.16 3.73 -16.01
CA ILE A 134 1.79 5.13 -16.09
C ILE A 134 1.42 5.61 -14.69
N ALA A 135 2.18 6.55 -14.13
CA ALA A 135 1.93 7.15 -12.84
C ALA A 135 1.06 8.41 -12.99
N ILE A 136 -0.05 8.49 -12.25
CA ILE A 136 -1.02 9.59 -12.33
C ILE A 136 -1.18 10.21 -10.94
N ASP A 137 -0.93 11.51 -10.82
CA ASP A 137 -1.16 12.29 -9.58
C ASP A 137 -1.57 13.72 -9.94
N VAL A 138 -1.92 14.53 -8.95
CA VAL A 138 -2.21 15.96 -9.08
C VAL A 138 -0.99 16.83 -8.78
N ASP A 139 0.10 16.25 -8.33
CA ASP A 139 1.27 16.91 -7.74
C ASP A 139 2.54 16.50 -8.50
N ASP A 140 3.15 17.46 -9.19
CA ASP A 140 4.36 17.24 -10.00
C ASP A 140 5.56 16.81 -9.14
N ASP A 141 5.66 17.25 -7.88
CA ASP A 141 6.73 16.83 -6.98
C ASP A 141 6.66 15.35 -6.62
N LYS A 142 5.43 14.78 -6.61
CA LYS A 142 5.24 13.34 -6.44
C LYS A 142 5.48 12.56 -7.73
N LEU A 143 5.19 13.17 -8.88
CA LEU A 143 5.37 12.53 -10.19
C LEU A 143 6.84 12.50 -10.61
N ALA A 144 7.61 13.53 -10.30
CA ALA A 144 9.00 13.66 -10.74
C ALA A 144 9.88 12.43 -10.42
N PRO A 145 9.83 11.83 -9.22
CA PRO A 145 10.65 10.65 -8.91
C PRO A 145 10.13 9.35 -9.55
N MET A 146 8.90 9.29 -10.05
CA MET A 146 8.26 8.04 -10.50
C MET A 146 8.98 7.38 -11.67
N LEU A 147 9.58 8.16 -12.58
CA LEU A 147 10.38 7.59 -13.66
C LEU A 147 11.60 6.82 -13.12
N GLY A 148 12.25 7.35 -12.07
CA GLY A 148 13.34 6.66 -11.38
C GLY A 148 12.89 5.39 -10.64
N TYR A 149 11.64 5.32 -10.23
CA TYR A 149 11.03 4.14 -9.62
C TYR A 149 10.47 3.13 -10.63
N GLY A 150 10.58 3.39 -11.94
CA GLY A 150 10.21 2.44 -12.98
C GLY A 150 8.91 2.76 -13.70
N ALA A 151 8.28 3.91 -13.47
CA ALA A 151 7.23 4.38 -14.35
C ALA A 151 7.79 4.63 -15.76
N THR A 152 7.01 4.34 -16.79
CA THR A 152 7.35 4.62 -18.19
C THR A 152 6.84 5.97 -18.66
N ALA A 153 5.84 6.51 -17.96
CA ALA A 153 5.27 7.83 -18.19
C ALA A 153 4.63 8.36 -16.89
N VAL A 154 4.48 9.67 -16.80
CA VAL A 154 3.78 10.36 -15.73
C VAL A 154 2.72 11.29 -16.30
N VAL A 155 1.60 11.44 -15.59
CA VAL A 155 0.48 12.29 -16.01
C VAL A 155 0.01 13.11 -14.82
N ASN A 156 0.07 14.44 -14.93
CA ASN A 156 -0.55 15.33 -13.96
C ASN A 156 -2.02 15.57 -14.36
N SER A 157 -2.94 15.02 -13.55
CA SER A 157 -4.38 15.05 -13.84
C SER A 157 -5.06 16.40 -13.55
N VAL A 158 -4.32 17.41 -13.07
CA VAL A 158 -4.81 18.80 -12.97
C VAL A 158 -4.59 19.54 -14.28
N THR A 159 -3.45 19.32 -14.92
CA THR A 159 -3.02 20.04 -16.11
C THR A 159 -3.42 19.34 -17.42
N HIS A 160 -3.72 18.04 -17.35
CA HIS A 160 -4.06 17.21 -18.51
C HIS A 160 -5.26 16.32 -18.19
N ASP A 161 -6.06 15.97 -19.19
CA ASP A 161 -7.06 14.91 -19.06
C ASP A 161 -6.37 13.55 -18.97
N ALA A 162 -6.43 12.92 -17.79
CA ALA A 162 -5.73 11.67 -17.55
C ALA A 162 -6.16 10.55 -18.50
N ARG A 163 -7.43 10.55 -18.94
CA ARG A 163 -7.93 9.54 -19.87
C ARG A 163 -7.36 9.74 -21.26
N GLU A 164 -7.35 10.97 -21.75
CA GLU A 164 -6.80 11.29 -23.08
C GLU A 164 -5.30 10.96 -23.15
N GLU A 165 -4.54 11.35 -22.12
CA GLU A 165 -3.11 11.05 -22.04
C GLU A 165 -2.85 9.53 -22.01
N VAL A 166 -3.55 8.79 -21.16
CA VAL A 166 -3.39 7.33 -21.08
C VAL A 166 -3.77 6.66 -22.40
N LEU A 167 -4.84 7.10 -23.06
CA LEU A 167 -5.21 6.58 -24.38
C LEU A 167 -4.15 6.89 -25.43
N GLY A 168 -3.59 8.10 -25.41
CA GLY A 168 -2.46 8.48 -26.31
C GLY A 168 -1.26 7.56 -26.10
N LEU A 169 -0.87 7.30 -24.85
CA LEU A 169 0.26 6.44 -24.48
C LEU A 169 0.04 4.95 -24.81
N THR A 170 -1.22 4.50 -24.87
CA THR A 170 -1.60 3.09 -25.06
C THR A 170 -2.19 2.80 -26.44
N GLY A 171 -2.01 3.70 -27.41
CA GLY A 171 -2.54 3.53 -28.78
C GLY A 171 -4.06 3.43 -28.82
N GLY A 172 -4.75 4.20 -28.00
CA GLY A 172 -6.21 4.29 -27.92
C GLY A 172 -6.90 3.20 -27.09
N LYS A 173 -6.16 2.24 -26.52
CA LYS A 173 -6.74 1.07 -25.84
C LYS A 173 -7.10 1.32 -24.38
N GLY A 174 -6.28 2.09 -23.65
CA GLY A 174 -6.29 2.17 -22.19
C GLY A 174 -5.38 1.13 -21.56
N VAL A 175 -5.43 0.98 -20.24
CA VAL A 175 -4.58 0.05 -19.49
C VAL A 175 -5.30 -1.24 -19.10
N ASP A 176 -4.55 -2.35 -19.02
CA ASP A 176 -5.08 -3.64 -18.55
C ASP A 176 -5.41 -3.61 -17.05
N VAL A 177 -4.61 -2.87 -16.26
CA VAL A 177 -4.81 -2.72 -14.82
C VAL A 177 -4.70 -1.26 -14.40
N ALA A 178 -5.68 -0.78 -13.62
CA ALA A 178 -5.61 0.52 -12.96
C ALA A 178 -5.64 0.34 -11.43
N PHE A 179 -4.58 0.74 -10.74
CA PHE A 179 -4.52 0.78 -9.28
C PHE A 179 -4.99 2.14 -8.77
N GLU A 180 -5.85 2.14 -7.75
CA GLU A 180 -6.30 3.35 -7.08
C GLU A 180 -5.82 3.34 -5.62
N ALA A 181 -4.96 4.31 -5.24
CA ALA A 181 -4.23 4.28 -3.97
C ALA A 181 -4.53 5.47 -3.03
N LEU A 182 -5.69 6.13 -3.17
CA LEU A 182 -6.10 7.26 -2.33
C LEU A 182 -7.44 7.04 -1.61
N GLY A 183 -8.44 6.49 -2.30
CA GLY A 183 -9.76 6.18 -1.74
C GLY A 183 -10.75 7.35 -1.76
N ILE A 184 -10.75 8.16 -2.80
CA ILE A 184 -11.73 9.24 -3.00
C ILE A 184 -12.47 9.09 -4.34
N PRO A 185 -13.70 9.63 -4.48
CA PRO A 185 -14.50 9.47 -5.71
C PRO A 185 -13.78 9.89 -6.99
N ALA A 186 -13.03 10.99 -6.94
CA ALA A 186 -12.32 11.53 -8.12
C ALA A 186 -11.27 10.54 -8.66
N THR A 187 -10.44 9.95 -7.78
CA THR A 187 -9.42 8.99 -8.19
C THR A 187 -10.02 7.66 -8.63
N TRP A 188 -11.16 7.24 -8.07
CA TRP A 188 -11.93 6.09 -8.54
C TRP A 188 -12.41 6.31 -9.98
N THR A 189 -13.00 7.48 -10.25
CA THR A 189 -13.44 7.85 -11.61
C THR A 189 -12.28 7.85 -12.59
N THR A 190 -11.14 8.43 -12.21
CA THR A 190 -9.93 8.40 -13.04
C THR A 190 -9.49 6.97 -13.34
N ALA A 191 -9.37 6.11 -12.32
CA ALA A 191 -8.93 4.73 -12.48
C ALA A 191 -9.86 3.91 -13.40
N LEU A 192 -11.18 4.06 -13.27
CA LEU A 192 -12.15 3.41 -14.15
C LEU A 192 -12.08 3.93 -15.60
N ASN A 193 -11.85 5.24 -15.78
CA ASN A 193 -11.87 5.88 -17.08
C ASN A 193 -10.65 5.54 -17.95
N VAL A 194 -9.55 5.14 -17.36
CA VAL A 194 -8.32 4.78 -18.11
C VAL A 194 -8.26 3.30 -18.50
N LEU A 195 -9.22 2.46 -18.04
CA LEU A 195 -9.22 1.03 -18.33
C LEU A 195 -9.48 0.71 -19.81
N ALA A 196 -8.77 -0.29 -20.29
CA ALA A 196 -9.04 -0.98 -21.55
C ALA A 196 -10.30 -1.86 -21.50
N ASP A 197 -10.70 -2.45 -22.62
CA ASP A 197 -11.67 -3.54 -22.66
C ASP A 197 -11.10 -4.78 -21.96
N GLY A 198 -11.89 -5.40 -21.11
CA GLY A 198 -11.43 -6.50 -20.24
C GLY A 198 -10.53 -6.05 -19.10
N GLY A 199 -10.25 -4.75 -18.97
CA GLY A 199 -9.40 -4.20 -17.91
C GLY A 199 -9.99 -4.33 -16.51
N ARG A 200 -9.11 -4.30 -15.50
CA ARG A 200 -9.50 -4.43 -14.09
C ARG A 200 -8.96 -3.28 -13.25
N MET A 201 -9.83 -2.67 -12.47
CA MET A 201 -9.48 -1.70 -11.45
C MET A 201 -9.21 -2.42 -10.14
N VAL A 202 -8.12 -2.05 -9.47
CA VAL A 202 -7.77 -2.55 -8.13
C VAL A 202 -7.73 -1.36 -7.18
N PRO A 203 -8.81 -1.10 -6.41
CA PRO A 203 -8.84 -0.09 -5.38
C PRO A 203 -8.15 -0.60 -4.11
N ILE A 204 -7.28 0.23 -3.55
CA ILE A 204 -6.49 0.00 -2.35
C ILE A 204 -6.71 1.14 -1.35
N GLY A 205 -6.94 2.35 -1.84
CA GLY A 205 -7.10 3.55 -1.04
C GLY A 205 -8.30 3.47 -0.11
N LEU A 206 -8.14 3.94 1.13
CA LEU A 206 -9.20 4.07 2.12
C LEU A 206 -9.41 5.55 2.45
N GLY A 207 -10.54 6.10 2.04
CA GLY A 207 -10.94 7.45 2.41
C GLY A 207 -11.46 7.54 3.85
N ALA A 208 -11.48 8.75 4.39
CA ALA A 208 -12.06 8.99 5.71
C ALA A 208 -13.59 8.87 5.66
N GLY A 209 -14.17 8.21 6.65
CA GLY A 209 -15.63 7.98 6.73
C GLY A 209 -16.13 7.03 5.63
N VAL A 210 -17.41 7.16 5.29
CA VAL A 210 -18.03 6.41 4.19
C VAL A 210 -17.84 7.18 2.89
N GLN A 211 -17.08 6.60 1.96
CA GLN A 211 -16.89 7.13 0.61
C GLN A 211 -17.70 6.31 -0.39
N THR A 212 -18.30 6.98 -1.36
CA THR A 212 -19.03 6.35 -2.47
C THR A 212 -18.51 6.88 -3.80
N ALA A 213 -18.45 6.03 -4.81
CA ALA A 213 -18.09 6.40 -6.17
C ALA A 213 -19.14 5.86 -7.16
N GLU A 214 -19.40 6.62 -8.23
CA GLU A 214 -20.31 6.19 -9.28
C GLU A 214 -19.60 5.27 -10.27
N VAL A 215 -20.30 4.21 -10.70
CA VAL A 215 -19.85 3.27 -11.72
C VAL A 215 -20.83 3.28 -12.89
N GLU A 216 -20.33 3.59 -14.09
CA GLU A 216 -21.14 3.56 -15.30
C GLU A 216 -21.46 2.10 -15.69
N ILE A 217 -22.70 1.69 -15.47
CA ILE A 217 -23.15 0.29 -15.65
C ILE A 217 -22.92 -0.17 -17.11
N ASN A 218 -23.40 0.60 -18.09
CA ASN A 218 -23.33 0.19 -19.49
C ASN A 218 -21.90 0.04 -19.98
N ARG A 219 -21.02 0.94 -19.57
CA ARG A 219 -19.58 0.87 -19.90
C ARG A 219 -18.95 -0.37 -19.28
N THR A 220 -19.16 -0.59 -17.97
CA THR A 220 -18.60 -1.73 -17.25
C THR A 220 -19.03 -3.06 -17.88
N VAL A 221 -20.33 -3.20 -18.19
CA VAL A 221 -20.88 -4.42 -18.78
C VAL A 221 -20.37 -4.63 -20.21
N ARG A 222 -20.48 -3.60 -21.08
CA ARG A 222 -20.11 -3.72 -22.51
C ARG A 222 -18.62 -3.91 -22.72
N ARG A 223 -17.78 -3.41 -21.82
CA ARG A 223 -16.33 -3.50 -21.88
C ARG A 223 -15.75 -4.61 -21.00
N SER A 224 -16.59 -5.42 -20.37
CA SER A 224 -16.18 -6.53 -19.47
C SER A 224 -15.17 -6.09 -18.42
N GLN A 225 -15.35 -4.88 -17.85
CA GLN A 225 -14.44 -4.35 -16.84
C GLN A 225 -14.74 -4.95 -15.46
N SER A 226 -13.69 -5.08 -14.61
CA SER A 226 -13.79 -5.62 -13.25
C SER A 226 -13.30 -4.63 -12.21
N ILE A 227 -13.86 -4.70 -11.00
CA ILE A 227 -13.39 -3.96 -9.81
C ILE A 227 -13.05 -5.00 -8.75
N LEU A 228 -11.77 -5.04 -8.33
CA LEU A 228 -11.21 -6.06 -7.44
C LEU A 228 -10.59 -5.37 -6.22
N GLY A 229 -11.29 -5.36 -5.08
CA GLY A 229 -10.78 -4.77 -3.84
C GLY A 229 -9.49 -5.43 -3.37
N SER A 230 -8.54 -4.63 -2.87
CA SER A 230 -7.28 -5.12 -2.31
C SER A 230 -6.98 -4.43 -0.98
N TYR A 231 -6.83 -5.19 0.10
CA TYR A 231 -6.51 -4.68 1.42
C TYR A 231 -5.25 -5.35 1.98
N GLY A 232 -4.16 -4.61 2.06
CA GLY A 232 -2.88 -5.14 2.52
C GLY A 232 -2.37 -6.28 1.66
N ALA A 233 -2.00 -7.39 2.30
CA ALA A 233 -1.47 -8.58 1.64
C ALA A 233 -1.62 -9.81 2.56
N ARG A 234 -1.23 -10.99 2.08
CA ARG A 234 -1.16 -12.22 2.88
C ARG A 234 0.12 -12.24 3.69
N THR A 235 0.08 -11.64 4.89
CA THR A 235 1.28 -11.27 5.67
C THR A 235 2.29 -12.41 5.79
N ARG A 236 1.84 -13.63 6.15
CA ARG A 236 2.73 -14.78 6.33
C ARG A 236 3.46 -15.22 5.04
N GLN A 237 2.87 -14.96 3.88
CA GLN A 237 3.43 -15.34 2.57
C GLN A 237 4.14 -14.17 1.89
N ASP A 238 3.55 -13.00 1.95
CA ASP A 238 3.94 -11.87 1.11
C ASP A 238 4.99 -10.97 1.79
N LEU A 239 4.97 -10.84 3.13
CA LEU A 239 5.98 -10.03 3.81
C LEU A 239 7.40 -10.59 3.64
N PRO A 240 7.66 -11.92 3.75
CA PRO A 240 8.97 -12.47 3.42
C PRO A 240 9.39 -12.19 1.97
N ALA A 241 8.46 -12.25 1.02
CA ALA A 241 8.75 -11.96 -0.39
C ALA A 241 9.11 -10.47 -0.60
N VAL A 242 8.42 -9.55 0.08
CA VAL A 242 8.72 -8.11 0.03
C VAL A 242 10.09 -7.82 0.64
N VAL A 243 10.43 -8.46 1.75
CA VAL A 243 11.76 -8.35 2.37
C VAL A 243 12.85 -8.86 1.42
N ASP A 244 12.63 -9.97 0.72
CA ASP A 244 13.58 -10.49 -0.29
C ASP A 244 13.75 -9.52 -1.47
N LEU A 245 12.65 -8.97 -2.00
CA LEU A 245 12.72 -7.95 -3.06
C LEU A 245 13.53 -6.71 -2.63
N ALA A 246 13.35 -6.27 -1.39
CA ALA A 246 14.10 -5.15 -0.82
C ALA A 246 15.59 -5.50 -0.65
N ALA A 247 15.89 -6.67 -0.09
CA ALA A 247 17.26 -7.14 0.13
C ALA A 247 18.05 -7.30 -1.17
N ARG A 248 17.38 -7.66 -2.25
CA ARG A 248 17.96 -7.80 -3.60
C ARG A 248 18.01 -6.49 -4.38
N GLY A 249 17.53 -5.39 -3.82
CA GLY A 249 17.49 -4.08 -4.50
C GLY A 249 16.50 -4.02 -5.68
N VAL A 250 15.52 -4.93 -5.73
CA VAL A 250 14.47 -4.92 -6.76
C VAL A 250 13.48 -3.79 -6.51
N ILE A 251 13.23 -3.48 -5.24
CA ILE A 251 12.49 -2.28 -4.82
C ILE A 251 13.41 -1.38 -4.01
N ASN A 252 13.36 -0.10 -4.30
CA ASN A 252 14.06 0.93 -3.55
C ASN A 252 13.16 1.41 -2.40
N TYR A 253 13.29 0.80 -1.24
CA TYR A 253 12.52 1.15 -0.05
C TYR A 253 13.12 2.32 0.72
N ALA A 254 14.44 2.54 0.59
CA ALA A 254 15.17 3.56 1.35
C ALA A 254 14.82 4.98 0.90
N ASP A 255 14.83 5.24 -0.41
CA ASP A 255 14.57 6.58 -0.96
C ASP A 255 13.08 6.97 -0.88
N VAL A 256 12.17 6.00 -0.68
CA VAL A 256 10.75 6.28 -0.39
C VAL A 256 10.57 6.95 0.97
N VAL A 257 11.53 6.77 1.90
CA VAL A 257 11.53 7.42 3.22
C VAL A 257 12.19 8.79 3.12
N SER A 258 11.38 9.83 3.04
CA SER A 258 11.84 11.21 2.85
C SER A 258 12.20 11.92 4.17
N ARG A 259 11.65 11.46 5.31
CA ARG A 259 11.88 12.09 6.61
C ARG A 259 11.97 11.06 7.74
N ARG A 260 12.82 11.35 8.73
CA ARG A 260 12.98 10.59 9.97
C ARG A 260 12.72 11.50 11.17
N PHE A 261 12.08 10.95 12.19
CA PHE A 261 11.76 11.64 13.42
C PHE A 261 12.18 10.78 14.62
N PRO A 262 12.70 11.36 15.70
CA PRO A 262 12.85 10.61 16.96
C PRO A 262 11.48 10.27 17.54
N LEU A 263 11.41 9.31 18.46
CA LEU A 263 10.15 8.87 19.05
C LEU A 263 9.37 10.01 19.73
N GLN A 264 10.09 10.91 20.39
CA GLN A 264 9.51 12.07 21.09
C GLN A 264 8.83 13.06 20.13
N GLU A 265 9.22 13.06 18.85
CA GLU A 265 8.68 13.92 17.81
C GLU A 265 7.70 13.19 16.87
N ALA A 266 7.22 11.99 17.23
CA ALA A 266 6.26 11.25 16.41
C ALA A 266 5.01 12.08 16.10
N GLY A 267 4.53 12.89 17.06
CA GLY A 267 3.41 13.81 16.86
C GLY A 267 3.68 14.87 15.78
N VAL A 268 4.90 15.41 15.72
CA VAL A 268 5.36 16.37 14.68
C VAL A 268 5.32 15.68 13.31
N GLY A 269 5.74 14.41 13.24
CA GLY A 269 5.68 13.60 12.02
C GLY A 269 4.25 13.44 11.52
N TYR A 270 3.28 13.16 12.39
CA TYR A 270 1.86 13.07 12.03
C TYR A 270 1.28 14.42 11.56
N GLU A 271 1.68 15.53 12.18
CA GLU A 271 1.27 16.86 11.73
C GLU A 271 1.84 17.20 10.36
N ALA A 272 3.10 16.91 10.12
CA ALA A 272 3.74 17.10 8.82
C ALA A 272 3.03 16.26 7.73
N LEU A 273 2.64 15.02 8.04
CA LEU A 273 1.85 14.18 7.13
C LEU A 273 0.46 14.79 6.83
N ARG A 274 -0.25 15.23 7.87
CA ARG A 274 -1.55 15.89 7.73
C ARG A 274 -1.49 17.15 6.86
N ASN A 275 -0.41 17.90 6.99
CA ASN A 275 -0.15 19.13 6.24
C ASN A 275 0.47 18.88 4.86
N ARG A 276 0.54 17.62 4.39
CA ARG A 276 1.11 17.21 3.10
C ARG A 276 2.57 17.62 2.89
N GLN A 277 3.34 17.73 3.97
CA GLN A 277 4.76 18.11 3.96
C GLN A 277 5.71 16.91 3.85
N ILE A 278 5.17 15.70 3.72
CA ILE A 278 5.92 14.46 3.56
C ILE A 278 5.62 13.90 2.17
N GLN A 279 6.67 13.76 1.38
CA GLN A 279 6.63 13.03 0.12
C GLN A 279 7.03 11.57 0.39
N GLY A 280 6.37 10.60 -0.23
CA GLY A 280 6.63 9.19 0.05
C GLY A 280 6.21 8.78 1.47
N ARG A 281 7.20 8.51 2.33
CA ARG A 281 6.99 8.06 3.72
C ARG A 281 7.89 8.79 4.71
N ALA A 282 7.42 8.89 5.95
CA ALA A 282 8.24 9.21 7.11
C ALA A 282 8.31 8.02 8.05
N VAL A 283 9.39 7.91 8.80
CA VAL A 283 9.59 6.88 9.82
C VAL A 283 9.99 7.51 11.16
N VAL A 284 9.65 6.82 12.24
CA VAL A 284 10.22 7.11 13.56
C VAL A 284 11.46 6.24 13.72
N ASP A 285 12.57 6.88 13.99
CA ASP A 285 13.88 6.25 14.16
C ASP A 285 14.24 6.25 15.65
N MET A 286 14.30 5.07 16.25
CA MET A 286 14.55 4.89 17.68
C MET A 286 16.01 5.17 18.06
N SER A 287 16.90 5.39 17.09
CA SER A 287 18.31 5.73 17.32
C SER A 287 18.60 7.23 17.40
N LEU A 288 17.60 8.09 17.15
CA LEU A 288 17.70 9.53 17.20
C LEU A 288 17.42 10.12 18.58
#